data_befbaca1015d52a574a8170df76c502f
#
_entry.id   befbaca1015d52a574a8170df76c502f
#
_cell.length_a   1.000
_cell.length_b   1.000
_cell.length_c   1.000
_cell.angle_alpha   90.00
_cell.angle_beta   90.00
_cell.angle_gamma   90.00
#
_symmetry.space_group_name_H-M   'P 1'
#
loop_
_entity.id
_entity.type
_entity.pdbx_description
1 polymer ?
#
loop_
_entity_poly.entity_id
_entity_poly.type
_entity_poly.pdbx_seq_one_letter_code
_entity_poly.pdbx_strand_id
1 'polypeptide(L)'
;MKNFIRLCILNPVAILALVMLTVVFGIVALKEIPIQMTPDIDKPILQVRVSWQGASPDDVEREIITRLERSISSLSGVEKIESDSRYGSGRVTLTYNIGENIDNATIKLLNRISTINGLPEEASKPVVRTSNSEDSPISRLVLIKTKDSKIGKMTTLGDLVEFEIIENLSRIEGVSEITFRGGSKKELKISVDMQKLANFGININSLINSLKNSSAQLTAGE
;
A
#
# COMPACT_ATOMS: atom_id res chain seq x y z
N MET A 1 -49.74 -34.76 -19.83
CA MET A 1 -49.77 -34.88 -18.37
C MET A 1 -50.23 -36.25 -17.88
N LYS A 2 -51.37 -36.81 -18.38
CA LYS A 2 -51.87 -38.15 -17.93
C LYS A 2 -50.83 -39.29 -18.11
N ASN A 3 -50.07 -39.30 -19.22
CA ASN A 3 -49.06 -40.34 -19.46
C ASN A 3 -47.85 -40.26 -18.54
N PHE A 4 -47.45 -39.03 -18.11
CA PHE A 4 -46.37 -38.82 -17.17
C PHE A 4 -46.74 -39.33 -15.78
N ILE A 5 -47.96 -39.00 -15.30
CA ILE A 5 -48.49 -39.46 -14.01
C ILE A 5 -48.58 -40.97 -13.98
N ARG A 6 -49.03 -41.59 -15.09
CA ARG A 6 -49.14 -43.04 -15.20
C ARG A 6 -47.76 -43.74 -15.17
N LEU A 7 -46.75 -43.13 -15.81
CA LEU A 7 -45.36 -43.62 -15.78
C LEU A 7 -44.80 -43.58 -14.35
N CYS A 8 -45.12 -42.52 -13.63
CA CYS A 8 -44.69 -42.32 -12.24
C CYS A 8 -45.28 -43.38 -11.31
N ILE A 9 -46.57 -43.73 -11.50
CA ILE A 9 -47.26 -44.73 -10.67
C ILE A 9 -46.77 -46.16 -11.00
N LEU A 10 -46.43 -46.42 -12.25
CA LEU A 10 -45.95 -47.74 -12.69
C LEU A 10 -44.50 -48.04 -12.28
N ASN A 11 -43.66 -47.02 -12.06
CA ASN A 11 -42.26 -47.18 -11.71
C ASN A 11 -41.87 -46.42 -10.44
N PRO A 12 -42.37 -46.81 -9.27
CA PRO A 12 -42.12 -46.06 -8.04
C PRO A 12 -40.63 -46.02 -7.62
N VAL A 13 -39.91 -47.10 -7.91
CA VAL A 13 -38.46 -47.17 -7.62
C VAL A 13 -37.66 -46.18 -8.45
N ALA A 14 -37.99 -45.99 -9.73
CA ALA A 14 -37.33 -45.02 -10.61
C ALA A 14 -37.58 -43.59 -10.14
N ILE A 15 -38.75 -43.27 -9.63
CA ILE A 15 -39.06 -41.96 -9.07
C ILE A 15 -38.31 -41.71 -7.77
N LEU A 16 -38.28 -42.70 -6.88
CA LEU A 16 -37.52 -42.61 -5.65
C LEU A 16 -36.04 -42.37 -5.92
N ALA A 17 -35.48 -43.09 -6.90
CA ALA A 17 -34.08 -42.87 -7.34
C ALA A 17 -33.86 -41.46 -7.90
N LEU A 18 -34.79 -40.92 -8.70
CA LEU A 18 -34.72 -39.58 -9.25
C LEU A 18 -34.77 -38.50 -8.13
N VAL A 19 -35.67 -38.68 -7.16
CA VAL A 19 -35.78 -37.77 -6.00
C VAL A 19 -34.51 -37.81 -5.18
N MET A 20 -33.96 -38.99 -4.89
CA MET A 20 -32.69 -39.13 -4.16
C MET A 20 -31.55 -38.48 -4.91
N LEU A 21 -31.47 -38.66 -6.24
CA LEU A 21 -30.48 -38.02 -7.07
C LEU A 21 -30.59 -36.49 -7.00
N THR A 22 -31.80 -35.96 -7.08
CA THR A 22 -32.04 -34.50 -6.95
C THR A 22 -31.62 -33.95 -5.61
N VAL A 23 -31.88 -34.68 -4.53
CA VAL A 23 -31.48 -34.31 -3.17
C VAL A 23 -29.94 -34.32 -3.05
N VAL A 24 -29.28 -35.35 -3.57
CA VAL A 24 -27.80 -35.42 -3.56
C VAL A 24 -27.19 -34.26 -4.34
N PHE A 25 -27.67 -33.99 -5.55
CA PHE A 25 -27.20 -32.83 -6.33
C PHE A 25 -27.49 -31.52 -5.62
N GLY A 26 -28.62 -31.37 -4.96
CA GLY A 26 -28.93 -30.18 -4.16
C GLY A 26 -27.94 -29.97 -3.01
N ILE A 27 -27.57 -31.03 -2.30
CA ILE A 27 -26.60 -30.96 -1.21
C ILE A 27 -25.19 -30.62 -1.74
N VAL A 28 -24.80 -31.20 -2.88
CA VAL A 28 -23.49 -30.86 -3.53
C VAL A 28 -23.49 -29.41 -3.98
N ALA A 29 -24.53 -28.96 -4.65
CA ALA A 29 -24.67 -27.58 -5.09
C ALA A 29 -24.60 -26.58 -3.92
N LEU A 30 -25.25 -26.88 -2.78
CA LEU A 30 -25.19 -26.05 -1.58
C LEU A 30 -23.78 -25.93 -1.00
N LYS A 31 -22.91 -26.95 -1.15
CA LYS A 31 -21.53 -26.89 -0.68
C LYS A 31 -20.62 -26.10 -1.61
N GLU A 32 -20.98 -25.99 -2.88
CA GLU A 32 -20.18 -25.28 -3.89
C GLU A 32 -20.58 -23.81 -4.06
N ILE A 33 -21.67 -23.37 -3.42
CA ILE A 33 -22.04 -21.95 -3.43
C ILE A 33 -20.99 -21.16 -2.65
N PRO A 34 -20.21 -20.28 -3.30
CA PRO A 34 -19.26 -19.43 -2.60
C PRO A 34 -20.02 -18.46 -1.69
N ILE A 35 -19.74 -18.53 -0.40
CA ILE A 35 -20.30 -17.59 0.58
C ILE A 35 -19.36 -16.41 0.66
N GLN A 36 -19.75 -15.28 0.07
CA GLN A 36 -19.04 -14.02 0.22
C GLN A 36 -19.75 -13.16 1.27
N MET A 37 -19.00 -12.67 2.25
CA MET A 37 -19.54 -11.77 3.28
C MET A 37 -19.89 -10.38 2.73
N THR A 38 -19.17 -9.95 1.70
CA THR A 38 -19.40 -8.69 0.99
C THR A 38 -19.35 -8.93 -0.51
N PRO A 39 -20.25 -8.34 -1.30
CA PRO A 39 -20.12 -8.39 -2.76
C PRO A 39 -18.78 -7.78 -3.16
N ASP A 40 -18.05 -8.42 -4.05
CA ASP A 40 -16.85 -7.87 -4.71
C ASP A 40 -17.28 -6.67 -5.58
N ILE A 41 -17.32 -5.50 -4.97
CA ILE A 41 -17.54 -4.25 -5.70
C ILE A 41 -16.15 -3.64 -5.87
N ASP A 42 -15.50 -3.98 -6.97
CA ASP A 42 -14.22 -3.38 -7.37
C ASP A 42 -14.43 -1.90 -7.71
N LYS A 43 -14.39 -1.06 -6.68
CA LYS A 43 -14.19 0.38 -6.84
C LYS A 43 -12.70 0.66 -6.80
N PRO A 44 -12.10 1.06 -7.92
CA PRO A 44 -10.69 1.42 -7.92
C PRO A 44 -10.46 2.63 -7.02
N ILE A 45 -9.54 2.50 -6.07
CA ILE A 45 -9.16 3.57 -5.15
C ILE A 45 -7.68 3.87 -5.36
N LEU A 46 -7.36 5.12 -5.67
CA LEU A 46 -6.00 5.62 -5.75
C LEU A 46 -5.73 6.59 -4.61
N GLN A 47 -4.58 6.45 -3.96
CA GLN A 47 -4.13 7.34 -2.91
C GLN A 47 -2.86 8.06 -3.33
N VAL A 48 -2.87 9.38 -3.18
CA VAL A 48 -1.68 10.22 -3.34
C VAL A 48 -1.22 10.63 -1.95
N ARG A 49 0.02 10.35 -1.62
CA ARG A 49 0.62 10.74 -0.34
C ARG A 49 1.82 11.63 -0.55
N VAL A 50 1.92 12.66 0.27
CA VAL A 50 3.06 13.58 0.35
C VAL A 50 3.48 13.69 1.81
N SER A 51 4.78 13.66 2.08
CA SER A 51 5.34 13.91 3.41
C SER A 51 6.06 15.26 3.40
N TRP A 52 5.82 16.07 4.43
CA TRP A 52 6.50 17.34 4.64
C TRP A 52 6.85 17.49 6.12
N GLN A 53 7.99 16.96 6.48
CA GLN A 53 8.41 16.87 7.87
C GLN A 53 8.48 18.24 8.54
N GLY A 54 7.84 18.39 9.70
CA GLY A 54 7.82 19.63 10.46
C GLY A 54 6.69 20.60 10.10
N ALA A 55 5.96 20.38 9.01
CA ALA A 55 4.84 21.25 8.61
C ALA A 55 3.60 21.02 9.47
N SER A 56 2.88 22.10 9.78
CA SER A 56 1.57 22.05 10.43
C SER A 56 0.50 21.49 9.49
N PRO A 57 -0.64 20.98 10.01
CA PRO A 57 -1.74 20.51 9.16
C PRO A 57 -2.27 21.60 8.22
N ASP A 58 -2.34 22.85 8.70
CA ASP A 58 -2.81 24.00 7.92
C ASP A 58 -1.85 24.33 6.75
N ASP A 59 -0.54 24.23 6.99
CA ASP A 59 0.46 24.42 5.92
C ASP A 59 0.40 23.31 4.89
N VAL A 60 0.27 22.05 5.33
CA VAL A 60 0.10 20.88 4.46
C VAL A 60 -1.16 21.05 3.61
N GLU A 61 -2.27 21.49 4.18
CA GLU A 61 -3.50 21.73 3.45
C GLU A 61 -3.34 22.82 2.40
N ARG A 62 -2.83 23.98 2.79
CA ARG A 62 -2.72 25.14 1.91
C ARG A 62 -1.72 24.93 0.78
N GLU A 63 -0.53 24.42 1.08
CA GLU A 63 0.57 24.37 0.12
C GLU A 63 0.63 23.06 -0.68
N ILE A 64 0.07 21.96 -0.13
CA ILE A 64 0.12 20.65 -0.78
C ILE A 64 -1.27 20.22 -1.24
N ILE A 65 -2.21 20.02 -0.30
CA ILE A 65 -3.49 19.40 -0.60
C ILE A 65 -4.31 20.24 -1.58
N THR A 66 -4.45 21.53 -1.32
CA THR A 66 -5.19 22.43 -2.22
C THR A 66 -4.65 22.41 -3.65
N ARG A 67 -3.32 22.31 -3.82
CA ARG A 67 -2.69 22.24 -5.15
C ARG A 67 -2.93 20.90 -5.83
N LEU A 68 -2.85 19.81 -5.06
CA LEU A 68 -3.17 18.46 -5.53
C LEU A 68 -4.64 18.38 -5.98
N GLU A 69 -5.57 18.77 -5.12
CA GLU A 69 -7.00 18.75 -5.43
C GLU A 69 -7.34 19.55 -6.68
N ARG A 70 -6.82 20.75 -6.81
CA ARG A 70 -7.02 21.60 -8.00
C ARG A 70 -6.52 20.91 -9.27
N SER A 71 -5.39 20.24 -9.20
CA SER A 71 -4.84 19.52 -10.34
C SER A 71 -5.66 18.26 -10.67
N ILE A 72 -6.12 17.55 -9.66
CA ILE A 72 -6.79 16.25 -9.77
C ILE A 72 -8.28 16.40 -10.11
N SER A 73 -8.93 17.50 -9.68
CA SER A 73 -10.39 17.73 -9.86
C SER A 73 -10.88 17.63 -11.29
N SER A 74 -10.00 17.79 -12.27
CA SER A 74 -10.34 17.70 -13.71
C SER A 74 -10.19 16.28 -14.29
N LEU A 75 -9.83 15.28 -13.48
CA LEU A 75 -9.71 13.91 -13.94
C LEU A 75 -11.08 13.28 -14.18
N SER A 76 -11.25 12.67 -15.35
CA SER A 76 -12.47 11.93 -15.69
C SER A 76 -12.54 10.58 -14.95
N GLY A 77 -13.75 10.14 -14.63
CA GLY A 77 -13.99 8.84 -13.99
C GLY A 77 -13.88 8.85 -12.47
N VAL A 78 -13.55 9.98 -11.86
CA VAL A 78 -13.49 10.12 -10.39
C VAL A 78 -14.90 10.37 -9.87
N GLU A 79 -15.35 9.51 -8.95
CA GLU A 79 -16.64 9.63 -8.24
C GLU A 79 -16.50 10.54 -7.02
N LYS A 80 -15.39 10.38 -6.27
CA LYS A 80 -15.18 11.09 -4.99
C LYS A 80 -13.69 11.38 -4.76
N ILE A 81 -13.42 12.57 -4.21
CA ILE A 81 -12.09 12.96 -3.74
C ILE A 81 -12.21 13.26 -2.24
N GLU A 82 -11.36 12.65 -1.44
CA GLU A 82 -11.25 12.88 0.00
C GLU A 82 -9.80 13.22 0.34
N SER A 83 -9.61 14.24 1.15
CA SER A 83 -8.28 14.68 1.56
C SER A 83 -8.14 14.67 3.06
N ASP A 84 -6.94 14.35 3.53
CA ASP A 84 -6.59 14.28 4.94
C ASP A 84 -5.23 14.97 5.14
N SER A 85 -5.24 16.05 5.93
CA SER A 85 -4.05 16.83 6.29
C SER A 85 -3.67 16.55 7.73
N ARG A 86 -2.45 16.08 7.96
CA ARG A 86 -1.90 15.79 9.28
C ARG A 86 -0.56 16.48 9.46
N TYR A 87 -0.10 16.53 10.72
CA TYR A 87 1.25 17.00 10.98
C TYR A 87 2.28 16.20 10.18
N GLY A 88 3.03 16.89 9.34
CA GLY A 88 4.09 16.31 8.52
C GLY A 88 3.64 15.45 7.34
N SER A 89 2.35 15.35 7.02
CA SER A 89 1.89 14.54 5.89
C SER A 89 0.51 14.92 5.37
N GLY A 90 0.34 14.82 4.05
CA GLY A 90 -0.95 14.95 3.37
C GLY A 90 -1.29 13.71 2.57
N ARG A 91 -2.59 13.42 2.45
CA ARG A 91 -3.13 12.32 1.67
C ARG A 91 -4.35 12.79 0.90
N VAL A 92 -4.41 12.41 -0.36
CA VAL A 92 -5.62 12.56 -1.20
C VAL A 92 -6.03 11.18 -1.68
N THR A 93 -7.27 10.81 -1.43
CA THR A 93 -7.87 9.54 -1.84
C THR A 93 -8.88 9.81 -2.94
N LEU A 94 -8.71 9.15 -4.07
CA LEU A 94 -9.60 9.22 -5.22
C LEU A 94 -10.35 7.90 -5.33
N THR A 95 -11.66 7.96 -5.27
CA THR A 95 -12.53 6.81 -5.56
C THR A 95 -13.06 6.97 -6.98
N TYR A 96 -12.84 5.98 -7.82
CA TYR A 96 -13.28 5.95 -9.20
C TYR A 96 -14.63 5.25 -9.36
N ASN A 97 -15.29 5.48 -10.48
CA ASN A 97 -16.52 4.77 -10.82
C ASN A 97 -16.26 3.27 -11.02
N ILE A 98 -17.26 2.45 -10.74
CA ILE A 98 -17.20 1.01 -10.94
C ILE A 98 -16.94 0.72 -12.43
N GLY A 99 -15.99 -0.18 -12.70
CA GLY A 99 -15.62 -0.57 -14.07
C GLY A 99 -14.56 0.32 -14.72
N GLU A 100 -14.06 1.38 -14.06
CA GLU A 100 -12.91 2.14 -14.56
C GLU A 100 -11.64 1.27 -14.43
N ASN A 101 -10.81 1.31 -15.48
CA ASN A 101 -9.54 0.57 -15.47
C ASN A 101 -8.52 1.29 -14.58
N ILE A 102 -8.07 0.61 -13.51
CA ILE A 102 -7.17 1.18 -12.49
C ILE A 102 -5.80 1.56 -13.06
N ASP A 103 -5.29 0.83 -14.05
CA ASP A 103 -3.98 1.10 -14.66
C ASP A 103 -4.03 2.40 -15.45
N ASN A 104 -5.07 2.57 -16.27
CA ASN A 104 -5.30 3.80 -17.02
C ASN A 104 -5.54 4.99 -16.09
N ALA A 105 -6.30 4.80 -15.02
CA ALA A 105 -6.55 5.83 -14.01
C ALA A 105 -5.24 6.24 -13.33
N THR A 106 -4.40 5.27 -12.98
CA THR A 106 -3.08 5.50 -12.36
C THR A 106 -2.16 6.29 -13.29
N ILE A 107 -2.09 5.92 -14.57
CA ILE A 107 -1.27 6.64 -15.56
C ILE A 107 -1.75 8.10 -15.71
N LYS A 108 -3.07 8.31 -15.84
CA LYS A 108 -3.65 9.66 -15.95
C LYS A 108 -3.33 10.49 -14.69
N LEU A 109 -3.45 9.89 -13.51
CA LEU A 109 -3.14 10.54 -12.23
C LEU A 109 -1.65 10.89 -12.12
N LEU A 110 -0.74 9.95 -12.43
CA LEU A 110 0.70 10.18 -12.41
C LEU A 110 1.11 11.33 -13.36
N ASN A 111 0.60 11.32 -14.58
CA ASN A 111 0.83 12.39 -15.55
C ASN A 111 0.35 13.74 -15.00
N ARG A 112 -0.79 13.77 -14.35
CA ARG A 112 -1.33 15.02 -13.80
C ARG A 112 -0.50 15.52 -12.61
N ILE A 113 -0.08 14.62 -11.72
CA ILE A 113 0.75 14.96 -10.57
C ILE A 113 2.13 15.46 -11.01
N SER A 114 2.71 14.86 -12.05
CA SER A 114 4.02 15.27 -12.57
C SER A 114 4.06 16.71 -13.12
N THR A 115 2.90 17.27 -13.47
CA THR A 115 2.78 18.66 -13.96
C THR A 115 2.56 19.68 -12.83
N ILE A 116 2.45 19.24 -11.58
CA ILE A 116 2.25 20.15 -10.45
C ILE A 116 3.56 20.84 -10.12
N ASN A 117 3.56 22.15 -10.22
CA ASN A 117 4.68 23.00 -9.85
C ASN A 117 4.42 23.73 -8.53
N GLY A 118 5.48 24.15 -7.87
CA GLY A 118 5.42 24.98 -6.68
C GLY A 118 5.10 24.23 -5.38
N LEU A 119 5.33 22.92 -5.33
CA LEU A 119 5.38 22.21 -4.05
C LEU A 119 6.59 22.69 -3.25
N PRO A 120 6.53 22.76 -1.90
CA PRO A 120 7.66 23.11 -1.07
C PRO A 120 8.87 22.19 -1.33
N GLU A 121 10.08 22.74 -1.35
CA GLU A 121 11.30 21.97 -1.62
C GLU A 121 11.58 20.90 -0.55
N GLU A 122 11.14 21.16 0.68
CA GLU A 122 11.26 20.22 1.81
C GLU A 122 10.20 19.11 1.79
N ALA A 123 9.17 19.25 0.96
CA ALA A 123 8.16 18.23 0.79
C ALA A 123 8.68 17.09 -0.11
N SER A 124 8.33 15.86 0.24
CA SER A 124 8.62 14.70 -0.61
C SER A 124 7.84 14.80 -1.92
N LYS A 125 8.35 14.15 -2.97
CA LYS A 125 7.56 13.96 -4.19
C LYS A 125 6.29 13.19 -3.86
N PRO A 126 5.14 13.52 -4.49
CA PRO A 126 3.91 12.77 -4.34
C PRO A 126 4.09 11.32 -4.77
N VAL A 127 3.64 10.38 -3.93
CA VAL A 127 3.66 8.94 -4.21
C VAL A 127 2.23 8.47 -4.40
N VAL A 128 1.98 7.85 -5.55
CA VAL A 128 0.68 7.23 -5.85
C VAL A 128 0.72 5.77 -5.41
N ARG A 129 -0.33 5.34 -4.72
CA ARG A 129 -0.58 3.93 -4.38
C ARG A 129 -1.99 3.55 -4.78
N THR A 130 -2.14 2.37 -5.30
CA THR A 130 -3.44 1.71 -5.45
C THR A 130 -3.85 1.18 -4.08
N SER A 131 -5.14 1.26 -3.78
CA SER A 131 -5.71 0.68 -2.55
C SER A 131 -7.03 0.03 -2.94
N ASN A 132 -7.10 -1.28 -2.83
CA ASN A 132 -8.37 -1.97 -2.93
C ASN A 132 -8.93 -2.14 -1.52
N SER A 133 -10.25 -2.13 -1.39
CA SER A 133 -10.92 -2.35 -0.10
C SER A 133 -10.59 -3.70 0.53
N GLU A 134 -10.04 -4.61 -0.26
CA GLU A 134 -9.68 -5.98 0.10
C GLU A 134 -8.17 -6.22 0.31
N ASP A 135 -7.33 -5.18 0.24
CA ASP A 135 -5.88 -5.29 0.45
C ASP A 135 -5.53 -5.61 1.92
N SER A 136 -6.12 -6.70 2.42
CA SER A 136 -5.74 -7.27 3.71
C SER A 136 -4.53 -8.17 3.54
N PRO A 137 -3.55 -8.09 4.44
CA PRO A 137 -2.39 -8.96 4.36
C PRO A 137 -2.82 -10.44 4.50
N ILE A 138 -2.49 -11.25 3.50
CA ILE A 138 -2.81 -12.69 3.47
C ILE A 138 -2.10 -13.43 4.61
N SER A 139 -0.88 -13.00 4.95
CA SER A 139 -0.10 -13.60 6.03
C SER A 139 0.67 -12.54 6.81
N ARG A 140 0.77 -12.76 8.12
CA ARG A 140 1.57 -11.94 9.03
C ARG A 140 2.60 -12.82 9.72
N LEU A 141 3.86 -12.56 9.45
CA LEU A 141 4.98 -13.27 10.04
C LEU A 141 5.57 -12.43 11.17
N VAL A 142 5.78 -13.04 12.33
CA VAL A 142 6.43 -12.40 13.48
C VAL A 142 7.80 -13.06 13.68
N LEU A 143 8.86 -12.26 13.55
CA LEU A 143 10.22 -12.70 13.77
C LEU A 143 10.62 -12.36 15.21
N ILE A 144 10.96 -13.41 15.97
CA ILE A 144 11.33 -13.27 17.38
C ILE A 144 12.76 -13.79 17.56
N LYS A 145 13.60 -13.00 18.22
CA LYS A 145 14.94 -13.42 18.59
C LYS A 145 14.88 -14.43 19.72
N THR A 146 15.38 -15.64 19.49
CA THR A 146 15.53 -16.68 20.53
C THR A 146 16.82 -16.46 21.31
N LYS A 147 16.89 -16.95 22.58
CA LYS A 147 18.06 -16.82 23.46
C LYS A 147 19.34 -17.40 22.84
N ASP A 148 19.23 -18.47 22.06
CA ASP A 148 20.34 -19.15 21.40
C ASP A 148 20.67 -18.59 19.99
N SER A 149 20.01 -17.55 19.58
CA SER A 149 20.24 -16.92 18.27
C SER A 149 21.64 -16.29 18.23
N LYS A 150 22.45 -16.70 17.26
CA LYS A 150 23.76 -16.10 16.96
C LYS A 150 23.67 -14.71 16.31
N ILE A 151 22.47 -14.28 15.95
CA ILE A 151 22.21 -12.95 15.38
C ILE A 151 22.48 -11.90 16.46
N GLY A 152 23.33 -10.93 16.15
CA GLY A 152 23.79 -9.88 17.05
C GLY A 152 22.70 -9.03 17.70
N LYS A 153 22.91 -7.73 17.80
CA LYS A 153 21.95 -6.79 18.40
C LYS A 153 20.66 -6.69 17.57
N MET A 154 19.58 -6.21 18.17
CA MET A 154 18.26 -5.98 17.53
C MET A 154 18.35 -5.14 16.23
N THR A 155 19.34 -4.24 16.14
CA THR A 155 19.66 -3.44 14.96
C THR A 155 20.07 -4.29 13.74
N THR A 156 20.75 -5.40 13.99
CA THR A 156 21.18 -6.34 12.94
C THR A 156 20.04 -7.21 12.43
N LEU A 157 18.99 -7.41 13.24
CA LEU A 157 17.82 -8.17 12.82
C LEU A 157 16.98 -7.39 11.78
N GLY A 158 16.86 -6.07 11.95
CA GLY A 158 16.18 -5.21 10.99
C GLY A 158 16.85 -5.24 9.61
N ASP A 159 18.17 -5.08 9.59
CA ASP A 159 18.95 -5.14 8.36
C ASP A 159 18.86 -6.52 7.68
N LEU A 160 18.94 -7.60 8.44
CA LEU A 160 18.80 -8.97 7.89
C LEU A 160 17.42 -9.19 7.27
N VAL A 161 16.37 -8.69 7.92
CA VAL A 161 15.00 -8.79 7.38
C VAL A 161 14.87 -7.97 6.09
N GLU A 162 15.38 -6.73 6.09
CA GLU A 162 15.24 -5.80 4.96
C GLU A 162 16.04 -6.28 3.74
N PHE A 163 17.29 -6.72 3.93
CA PHE A 163 18.19 -7.04 2.82
C PHE A 163 18.19 -8.51 2.41
N GLU A 164 17.85 -9.46 3.30
CA GLU A 164 17.87 -10.87 2.95
C GLU A 164 16.48 -11.48 2.85
N ILE A 165 15.62 -11.27 3.87
CA ILE A 165 14.33 -11.96 3.92
C ILE A 165 13.34 -11.35 2.93
N ILE A 166 13.20 -10.02 2.94
CA ILE A 166 12.25 -9.33 2.05
C ILE A 166 12.65 -9.52 0.59
N GLU A 167 13.95 -9.41 0.28
CA GLU A 167 14.44 -9.57 -1.08
C GLU A 167 14.18 -10.99 -1.61
N ASN A 168 14.40 -12.03 -0.80
CA ASN A 168 14.12 -13.40 -1.19
C ASN A 168 12.62 -13.68 -1.33
N LEU A 169 11.80 -13.14 -0.44
CA LEU A 169 10.35 -13.32 -0.49
C LEU A 169 9.70 -12.57 -1.67
N SER A 170 10.18 -11.39 -2.00
CA SER A 170 9.66 -10.60 -3.14
C SER A 170 9.95 -11.21 -4.51
N ARG A 171 10.89 -12.16 -4.59
CA ARG A 171 11.18 -12.92 -5.83
C ARG A 171 10.22 -14.09 -6.06
N ILE A 172 9.39 -14.42 -5.08
CA ILE A 172 8.43 -15.52 -5.20
C ILE A 172 7.25 -15.06 -6.06
N GLU A 173 6.93 -15.82 -7.08
CA GLU A 173 5.79 -15.55 -7.95
C GLU A 173 4.48 -15.52 -7.12
N GLY A 174 3.66 -14.48 -7.31
CA GLY A 174 2.42 -14.27 -6.57
C GLY A 174 2.56 -13.40 -5.32
N VAL A 175 3.78 -13.00 -4.91
CA VAL A 175 3.99 -12.03 -3.83
C VAL A 175 3.99 -10.62 -4.42
N SER A 176 2.98 -9.82 -4.07
CA SER A 176 2.79 -8.46 -4.59
C SER A 176 3.53 -7.42 -3.74
N GLU A 177 3.25 -7.37 -2.43
CA GLU A 177 3.85 -6.39 -1.52
C GLU A 177 4.21 -7.04 -0.18
N ILE A 178 5.36 -6.68 0.35
CA ILE A 178 5.81 -7.08 1.68
C ILE A 178 6.02 -5.82 2.50
N THR A 179 5.23 -5.66 3.57
CA THR A 179 5.38 -4.54 4.50
C THR A 179 6.12 -5.01 5.74
N PHE A 180 7.29 -4.45 5.98
CA PHE A 180 8.06 -4.67 7.20
C PHE A 180 7.75 -3.61 8.25
N ARG A 181 7.47 -4.04 9.48
CA ARG A 181 7.26 -3.15 10.62
C ARG A 181 8.05 -3.65 11.81
N GLY A 182 8.81 -2.77 12.43
CA GLY A 182 9.64 -3.08 13.60
C GLY A 182 11.13 -3.06 13.25
N GLY A 183 11.94 -3.56 14.19
CA GLY A 183 13.40 -3.43 14.10
C GLY A 183 13.89 -2.01 14.37
N SER A 184 15.18 -1.90 14.71
CA SER A 184 15.85 -0.60 14.84
C SER A 184 16.68 -0.36 13.60
N LYS A 185 16.53 0.79 12.96
CA LYS A 185 17.41 1.21 11.88
C LYS A 185 18.73 1.72 12.45
N LYS A 186 19.81 1.46 11.75
CA LYS A 186 21.10 2.05 12.09
C LYS A 186 21.06 3.54 11.74
N GLU A 187 21.38 4.37 12.71
CA GLU A 187 21.51 5.81 12.53
C GLU A 187 22.94 6.24 12.84
N LEU A 188 23.49 7.10 12.01
CA LEU A 188 24.72 7.81 12.29
C LEU A 188 24.38 9.16 12.93
N LYS A 189 24.48 9.22 14.25
CA LYS A 189 24.28 10.48 14.98
C LYS A 189 25.56 11.29 15.00
N ILE A 190 25.57 12.42 14.32
CA ILE A 190 26.68 13.36 14.34
C ILE A 190 26.36 14.46 15.35
N SER A 191 27.11 14.48 16.47
CA SER A 191 26.99 15.51 17.48
C SER A 191 28.08 16.56 17.27
N VAL A 192 27.66 17.81 17.17
CA VAL A 192 28.58 18.94 16.87
C VAL A 192 28.69 19.81 18.10
N ASP A 193 29.95 20.17 18.43
CA ASP A 193 30.28 21.11 19.50
C ASP A 193 30.27 22.54 18.92
N MET A 194 29.29 23.33 19.33
CA MET A 194 29.07 24.68 18.83
C MET A 194 30.22 25.65 19.19
N GLN A 195 30.87 25.44 20.34
CA GLN A 195 32.02 26.29 20.73
C GLN A 195 33.24 26.05 19.84
N LYS A 196 33.48 24.78 19.52
CA LYS A 196 34.58 24.42 18.59
C LYS A 196 34.28 24.91 17.19
N LEU A 197 33.02 24.81 16.70
CA LEU A 197 32.63 25.38 15.41
C LEU A 197 32.90 26.89 15.33
N ALA A 198 32.51 27.62 16.38
CA ALA A 198 32.78 29.05 16.46
C ALA A 198 34.30 29.38 16.47
N ASN A 199 35.09 28.61 17.23
CA ASN A 199 36.55 28.79 17.29
C ASN A 199 37.24 28.54 15.93
N PHE A 200 36.71 27.64 15.13
CA PHE A 200 37.22 27.36 13.77
C PHE A 200 36.60 28.26 12.69
N GLY A 201 35.65 29.15 13.05
CA GLY A 201 34.99 30.03 12.10
C GLY A 201 34.08 29.29 11.09
N ILE A 202 33.66 28.06 11.41
CA ILE A 202 32.86 27.23 10.51
C ILE A 202 31.36 27.48 10.80
N ASN A 203 30.64 27.84 9.74
CA ASN A 203 29.19 27.95 9.83
C ASN A 203 28.51 26.55 9.81
N ILE A 204 27.49 26.36 10.63
CA ILE A 204 26.75 25.09 10.70
C ILE A 204 26.16 24.67 9.35
N ASN A 205 25.69 25.62 8.54
CA ASN A 205 25.17 25.33 7.20
C ASN A 205 26.28 24.83 6.23
N SER A 206 27.49 25.34 6.35
CA SER A 206 28.67 24.87 5.58
C SER A 206 28.99 23.42 5.97
N LEU A 207 28.94 23.08 7.25
CA LEU A 207 29.15 21.73 7.74
C LEU A 207 28.08 20.77 7.22
N ILE A 208 26.79 21.17 7.29
CA ILE A 208 25.68 20.37 6.78
C ILE A 208 25.84 20.12 5.28
N ASN A 209 26.16 21.14 4.51
CA ASN A 209 26.38 21.00 3.07
C ASN A 209 27.57 20.10 2.73
N SER A 210 28.67 20.21 3.48
CA SER A 210 29.82 19.32 3.31
C SER A 210 29.50 17.88 3.61
N LEU A 211 28.70 17.61 4.66
CA LEU A 211 28.24 16.26 5.01
C LEU A 211 27.27 15.69 3.96
N LYS A 212 26.35 16.50 3.44
CA LYS A 212 25.46 16.08 2.35
C LYS A 212 26.25 15.74 1.08
N ASN A 213 27.23 16.54 0.73
CA ASN A 213 28.07 16.32 -0.45
C ASN A 213 28.98 15.10 -0.30
N SER A 214 29.55 14.87 0.91
CA SER A 214 30.30 13.65 1.20
C SER A 214 29.47 12.38 1.05
N SER A 215 28.22 12.41 1.51
CA SER A 215 27.30 11.27 1.38
C SER A 215 26.96 10.98 -0.09
N ALA A 216 26.83 12.02 -0.91
CA ALA A 216 26.56 11.88 -2.35
C ALA A 216 27.77 11.32 -3.13
N GLN A 217 28.97 11.62 -2.71
CA GLN A 217 30.20 11.10 -3.35
C GLN A 217 30.45 9.61 -3.08
N LEU A 218 30.01 9.09 -1.94
CA LEU A 218 30.13 7.67 -1.65
C LEU A 218 29.21 6.78 -2.54
N THR A 219 28.19 7.35 -3.14
CA THR A 219 27.28 6.64 -4.05
C THR A 219 27.74 6.65 -5.52
N ALA A 220 28.73 7.46 -5.85
CA ALA A 220 29.25 7.61 -7.23
C ALA A 220 30.51 6.79 -7.52
N GLY A 221 30.93 5.91 -6.64
CA GLY A 221 32.19 5.17 -6.67
C GLY A 221 32.06 3.64 -6.63
N GLU A 222 31.08 3.05 -7.36
CA GLU A 222 31.10 1.63 -7.76
C GLU A 222 30.65 1.50 -9.20
#